data_d4237a1c94bcd8f99e340ae4c131ae15
#
_entry.id   d4237a1c94bcd8f99e340ae4c131ae15
#
_cell.length_a   1.000
_cell.length_b   1.000
_cell.length_c   1.000
_cell.angle_alpha   90.00
_cell.angle_beta   90.00
_cell.angle_gamma   90.00
#
_symmetry.space_group_name_H-M   'P 1'
#
loop_
_entity.id
_entity.type
_entity.pdbx_description
1 polymer ?
#
loop_
_entity_poly.entity_id
_entity_poly.type
_entity_poly.pdbx_seq_one_letter_code
_entity_poly.pdbx_strand_id
1 'polypeptide(L)'
;MAEGSTFKRCSCRDGDGKELGQKCPKLRRPSGGWNHRHGIWHYQIELPPTPDGKRRGPLRRGGFTSQDDAETELAQVRALLSLAGPREPATRTQIADLIKRTLAETKTLPNMETVRRKIKTGLDLTQEITVEQWLEEFLQRKRKIEESTRRSYEGHIRLYLIPYLGRLALDRLKVSDIAVMFEQIEEFNDTIAERRASPDPSVRASVKYRRPVSIATMHSIRATLRHALNMAIRQDRLLDFNPAAVLELPAKTRPKALVWTDDRVQDWQAAFHERLRADKQRRGGRRVDPVDAYTSTPRPSRVMVWTPAQTRLFLEEAQRHRLFALYRLIALRGLRRGEACGLRWKEVNLDAQTITINWQLVQLAGQVHEGTPKTDASVRTIALDAETAATLRAHRQRQLQERLAKGQAWKDTGFVFTQPEGDRLHPQHVTDQFLWLAYLAGLPPIRLHDLRHGAASLMLAAGVEMKVVQETLGHTSSSFTADTYTSVFPEVAMAAAEKTAALLLAEEEDQEGPGEVIPLRA
;
A
#
# COMPACT_ATOMS: atom_id res chain seq x y z
N MET A 1 -31.01 42.87 12.33
CA MET A 1 -31.31 41.45 12.02
C MET A 1 -32.05 41.43 10.70
N ALA A 2 -31.71 40.53 9.77
CA ALA A 2 -32.45 40.45 8.52
C ALA A 2 -33.82 39.80 8.81
N GLU A 3 -34.83 40.66 8.96
CA GLU A 3 -36.23 40.21 9.06
C GLU A 3 -36.69 39.79 7.67
N GLY A 4 -36.75 38.49 7.43
CA GLY A 4 -37.44 37.96 6.25
C GLY A 4 -38.93 37.84 6.51
N SER A 5 -39.72 37.69 5.49
CA SER A 5 -41.16 37.49 5.56
C SER A 5 -41.65 36.37 4.65
N THR A 6 -42.72 35.72 5.06
CA THR A 6 -43.44 34.77 4.21
C THR A 6 -44.64 35.45 3.56
N PHE A 7 -44.97 35.07 2.34
CA PHE A 7 -46.10 35.59 1.60
C PHE A 7 -46.62 34.59 0.61
N LYS A 8 -47.89 34.78 0.20
CA LYS A 8 -48.52 33.90 -0.80
C LYS A 8 -48.62 34.59 -2.16
N ARG A 9 -48.36 33.88 -3.22
CA ARG A 9 -48.39 34.38 -4.61
C ARG A 9 -49.05 33.35 -5.52
N CYS A 10 -49.72 33.84 -6.56
CA CYS A 10 -50.25 33.00 -7.64
C CYS A 10 -49.84 33.52 -9.01
N SER A 11 -50.07 32.72 -10.07
CA SER A 11 -49.80 33.03 -11.45
C SER A 11 -51.03 33.56 -12.22
N CYS A 12 -52.10 34.00 -11.52
CA CYS A 12 -53.27 34.62 -12.16
C CYS A 12 -52.85 35.91 -12.86
N ARG A 13 -53.48 36.20 -14.01
CA ARG A 13 -53.27 37.41 -14.76
C ARG A 13 -54.49 38.32 -14.73
N ASP A 14 -54.25 39.63 -14.84
CA ASP A 14 -55.30 40.62 -15.03
C ASP A 14 -55.78 40.68 -16.49
N GLY A 15 -56.71 41.63 -16.77
CA GLY A 15 -57.25 41.84 -18.11
C GLY A 15 -56.21 42.24 -19.18
N ASP A 16 -55.06 42.79 -18.75
CA ASP A 16 -53.95 43.20 -19.61
C ASP A 16 -52.84 42.11 -19.69
N GLY A 17 -53.11 40.90 -19.17
CA GLY A 17 -52.19 39.78 -19.22
C GLY A 17 -51.05 39.82 -18.20
N LYS A 18 -51.02 40.77 -17.26
CA LYS A 18 -49.98 40.93 -16.24
C LYS A 18 -50.31 40.05 -15.03
N GLU A 19 -49.30 39.38 -14.48
CA GLU A 19 -49.45 38.54 -13.29
C GLU A 19 -49.88 39.37 -12.03
N LEU A 20 -50.98 38.96 -11.42
CA LEU A 20 -51.49 39.55 -10.20
C LEU A 20 -50.58 39.26 -8.96
N GLY A 21 -49.91 38.13 -8.98
CA GLY A 21 -48.95 37.73 -7.94
C GLY A 21 -49.56 37.78 -6.51
N GLN A 22 -49.02 38.64 -5.64
CA GLN A 22 -49.50 38.81 -4.27
C GLN A 22 -50.82 39.61 -4.19
N LYS A 23 -51.14 40.37 -5.21
CA LYS A 23 -52.33 41.23 -5.24
C LYS A 23 -53.61 40.51 -5.67
N CYS A 24 -53.52 39.20 -5.96
CA CYS A 24 -54.66 38.42 -6.42
C CYS A 24 -55.70 38.28 -5.29
N PRO A 25 -56.97 38.73 -5.51
CA PRO A 25 -58.00 38.66 -4.49
C PRO A 25 -58.36 37.23 -4.11
N LYS A 26 -58.14 36.23 -4.97
CA LYS A 26 -58.41 34.80 -4.72
C LYS A 26 -57.45 34.19 -3.67
N LEU A 27 -56.37 34.88 -3.28
CA LEU A 27 -55.45 34.44 -2.23
C LEU A 27 -56.06 34.50 -0.84
N ARG A 28 -57.08 35.36 -0.64
CA ARG A 28 -57.81 35.50 0.63
C ARG A 28 -59.20 34.95 0.50
N ARG A 29 -59.73 34.42 1.60
CA ARG A 29 -61.13 34.05 1.73
C ARG A 29 -61.93 35.29 2.17
N PRO A 30 -63.26 35.29 1.97
CA PRO A 30 -64.11 36.36 2.47
C PRO A 30 -63.97 36.62 3.97
N SER A 31 -63.62 35.59 4.74
CA SER A 31 -63.33 35.67 6.19
C SER A 31 -61.99 36.25 6.53
N GLY A 32 -61.20 36.74 5.54
CA GLY A 32 -59.86 37.34 5.75
C GLY A 32 -58.71 36.33 5.81
N GLY A 33 -58.99 35.07 6.05
CA GLY A 33 -57.95 33.99 6.10
C GLY A 33 -57.39 33.65 4.72
N TRP A 34 -56.23 32.96 4.69
CA TRP A 34 -55.62 32.49 3.44
C TRP A 34 -56.41 31.39 2.77
N ASN A 35 -56.54 31.43 1.47
CA ASN A 35 -57.16 30.37 0.67
C ASN A 35 -56.14 29.23 0.45
N HIS A 36 -56.36 28.08 1.07
CA HIS A 36 -55.44 26.94 0.99
C HIS A 36 -55.33 26.33 -0.43
N ARG A 37 -56.36 26.47 -1.26
CA ARG A 37 -56.44 25.91 -2.61
C ARG A 37 -55.89 26.82 -3.70
N HIS A 38 -55.48 28.06 -3.37
CA HIS A 38 -55.06 29.05 -4.37
C HIS A 38 -53.73 29.67 -4.03
N GLY A 39 -52.79 29.62 -4.98
CA GLY A 39 -51.42 30.15 -4.85
C GLY A 39 -50.51 29.28 -3.99
N ILE A 40 -49.24 29.57 -4.05
CA ILE A 40 -48.15 28.90 -3.33
C ILE A 40 -47.44 29.87 -2.37
N TRP A 41 -46.86 29.32 -1.32
CA TRP A 41 -46.14 30.09 -0.34
C TRP A 41 -44.70 30.37 -0.80
N HIS A 42 -44.21 31.54 -0.44
CA HIS A 42 -42.88 32.05 -0.69
C HIS A 42 -42.35 32.66 0.58
N TYR A 43 -41.02 32.71 0.66
CA TYR A 43 -40.35 33.62 1.60
C TYR A 43 -39.42 34.58 0.88
N GLN A 44 -39.08 35.67 1.54
CA GLN A 44 -38.03 36.60 1.14
C GLN A 44 -37.21 37.03 2.36
N ILE A 45 -35.90 37.22 2.15
CA ILE A 45 -34.98 37.69 3.17
C ILE A 45 -33.90 38.56 2.52
N GLU A 46 -33.56 39.69 3.16
CA GLU A 46 -32.43 40.52 2.74
C GLU A 46 -31.12 39.78 3.05
N LEU A 47 -30.23 39.73 2.06
CA LEU A 47 -28.92 39.17 2.21
C LEU A 47 -27.87 40.26 2.47
N PRO A 48 -26.74 39.94 3.15
CA PRO A 48 -25.61 40.85 3.28
C PRO A 48 -25.13 41.36 1.94
N PRO A 49 -24.49 42.56 1.86
CA PRO A 49 -23.93 43.09 0.62
C PRO A 49 -22.87 42.13 0.03
N THR A 50 -22.55 42.35 -1.24
CA THR A 50 -21.45 41.63 -1.90
C THR A 50 -20.09 42.02 -1.32
N PRO A 51 -19.00 41.25 -1.57
CA PRO A 51 -17.65 41.60 -1.07
C PRO A 51 -17.17 43.01 -1.47
N ASP A 52 -17.65 43.51 -2.62
CA ASP A 52 -17.39 44.86 -3.13
C ASP A 52 -18.35 45.93 -2.56
N GLY A 53 -19.14 45.60 -1.54
CA GLY A 53 -20.03 46.50 -0.83
C GLY A 53 -21.36 46.83 -1.52
N LYS A 54 -21.65 46.25 -2.68
CA LYS A 54 -22.91 46.49 -3.41
C LYS A 54 -24.08 45.78 -2.74
N ARG A 55 -25.22 46.50 -2.68
CA ARG A 55 -26.47 45.90 -2.17
C ARG A 55 -26.94 44.72 -3.04
N ARG A 56 -27.27 43.62 -2.40
CA ARG A 56 -27.88 42.45 -3.05
C ARG A 56 -29.40 42.60 -3.08
N GLY A 57 -30.01 42.06 -4.14
CA GLY A 57 -31.45 41.80 -4.09
C GLY A 57 -31.79 40.76 -3.04
N PRO A 58 -33.00 40.81 -2.46
CA PRO A 58 -33.43 39.82 -1.48
C PRO A 58 -33.44 38.41 -2.06
N LEU A 59 -33.09 37.42 -1.23
CA LEU A 59 -33.30 36.02 -1.56
C LEU A 59 -34.80 35.76 -1.51
N ARG A 60 -35.36 35.28 -2.65
CA ARG A 60 -36.77 34.90 -2.76
C ARG A 60 -36.86 33.45 -3.18
N ARG A 61 -37.64 32.68 -2.46
CA ARG A 61 -37.91 31.29 -2.79
C ARG A 61 -39.39 30.98 -2.59
N GLY A 62 -39.93 30.17 -3.49
CA GLY A 62 -41.30 29.73 -3.47
C GLY A 62 -41.42 28.24 -3.79
N GLY A 63 -42.65 27.74 -3.86
CA GLY A 63 -42.96 26.34 -4.12
C GLY A 63 -43.43 25.60 -2.88
N PHE A 64 -43.65 26.30 -1.76
CA PHE A 64 -44.11 25.68 -0.52
C PHE A 64 -45.63 25.52 -0.51
N THR A 65 -46.08 24.37 -0.04
CA THR A 65 -47.49 24.05 0.05
C THR A 65 -48.16 24.65 1.31
N SER A 66 -47.39 24.78 2.40
CA SER A 66 -47.87 25.39 3.66
C SER A 66 -47.03 26.65 4.01
N GLN A 67 -47.59 27.49 4.88
CA GLN A 67 -46.89 28.63 5.46
C GLN A 67 -45.76 28.14 6.37
N ASP A 68 -46.00 27.08 7.13
CA ASP A 68 -45.06 26.52 8.10
C ASP A 68 -43.78 25.99 7.40
N ASP A 69 -43.91 25.36 6.22
CA ASP A 69 -42.75 24.91 5.43
C ASP A 69 -41.88 26.10 4.99
N ALA A 70 -42.52 27.17 4.51
CA ALA A 70 -41.84 28.38 4.10
C ALA A 70 -41.15 29.10 5.27
N GLU A 71 -41.79 29.14 6.45
CA GLU A 71 -41.22 29.70 7.68
C GLU A 71 -40.09 28.85 8.23
N THR A 72 -40.23 27.52 8.18
CA THR A 72 -39.17 26.57 8.60
C THR A 72 -37.89 26.78 7.78
N GLU A 73 -38.00 26.84 6.47
CA GLU A 73 -36.83 27.06 5.62
C GLU A 73 -36.25 28.49 5.80
N LEU A 74 -37.12 29.51 5.96
CA LEU A 74 -36.68 30.86 6.29
C LEU A 74 -35.93 30.93 7.63
N ALA A 75 -36.38 30.20 8.64
CA ALA A 75 -35.70 30.06 9.92
C ALA A 75 -34.32 29.40 9.77
N GLN A 76 -34.20 28.41 8.94
CA GLN A 76 -32.90 27.79 8.63
C GLN A 76 -31.95 28.77 7.93
N VAL A 77 -32.41 29.60 6.99
CA VAL A 77 -31.59 30.65 6.36
C VAL A 77 -31.12 31.67 7.39
N ARG A 78 -32.00 32.11 8.31
CA ARG A 78 -31.64 33.00 9.41
C ARG A 78 -30.59 32.38 10.32
N ALA A 79 -30.76 31.11 10.68
CA ALA A 79 -29.84 30.39 11.53
C ALA A 79 -28.46 30.24 10.86
N LEU A 80 -28.40 29.94 9.57
CA LEU A 80 -27.14 29.93 8.80
C LEU A 80 -26.44 31.29 8.83
N LEU A 81 -27.15 32.39 8.55
CA LEU A 81 -26.60 33.75 8.57
C LEU A 81 -26.15 34.20 9.97
N SER A 82 -26.75 33.65 11.03
CA SER A 82 -26.39 33.93 12.41
C SER A 82 -25.15 33.18 12.88
N LEU A 83 -24.62 32.22 12.12
CA LEU A 83 -23.37 31.55 12.43
C LEU A 83 -22.16 32.52 12.38
N ALA A 84 -22.26 33.56 11.58
CA ALA A 84 -21.29 34.66 11.61
C ALA A 84 -21.63 35.64 12.75
N GLY A 85 -20.63 35.94 13.56
CA GLY A 85 -20.76 36.91 14.64
C GLY A 85 -21.12 38.34 14.12
N PRO A 86 -21.69 39.22 14.99
CA PRO A 86 -22.03 40.59 14.60
C PRO A 86 -20.86 41.41 14.05
N ARG A 87 -19.64 41.05 14.44
CA ARG A 87 -18.39 41.71 14.02
C ARG A 87 -17.68 41.05 12.83
N GLU A 88 -18.32 40.07 12.19
CA GLU A 88 -17.75 39.26 11.08
C GLU A 88 -18.54 39.45 9.77
N PRO A 89 -18.59 40.67 9.19
CA PRO A 89 -19.38 40.93 7.98
C PRO A 89 -18.89 40.12 6.77
N ALA A 90 -17.59 39.89 6.66
CA ALA A 90 -17.01 39.07 5.56
C ALA A 90 -17.50 37.62 5.60
N THR A 91 -17.45 36.99 6.77
CA THR A 91 -17.96 35.62 6.98
C THR A 91 -19.46 35.54 6.65
N ARG A 92 -20.23 36.55 7.08
CA ARG A 92 -21.67 36.61 6.79
C ARG A 92 -21.96 36.73 5.29
N THR A 93 -21.12 37.49 4.57
CA THR A 93 -21.18 37.63 3.11
C THR A 93 -20.88 36.28 2.43
N GLN A 94 -19.84 35.57 2.87
CA GLN A 94 -19.50 34.24 2.36
C GLN A 94 -20.63 33.22 2.59
N ILE A 95 -21.29 33.24 3.76
CA ILE A 95 -22.45 32.37 4.03
C ILE A 95 -23.59 32.70 3.05
N ALA A 96 -23.86 33.95 2.77
CA ALA A 96 -24.90 34.36 1.83
C ALA A 96 -24.57 33.87 0.39
N ASP A 97 -23.32 33.95 -0.01
CA ASP A 97 -22.88 33.41 -1.32
C ASP A 97 -23.04 31.88 -1.39
N LEU A 98 -22.65 31.17 -0.33
CA LEU A 98 -22.83 29.73 -0.24
C LEU A 98 -24.31 29.34 -0.32
N ILE A 99 -25.19 30.02 0.44
CA ILE A 99 -26.65 29.77 0.38
C ILE A 99 -27.18 29.95 -1.05
N LYS A 100 -26.83 31.06 -1.73
CA LYS A 100 -27.26 31.30 -3.10
C LYS A 100 -26.79 30.24 -4.07
N ARG A 101 -25.51 29.85 -4.00
CA ARG A 101 -24.92 28.83 -4.86
C ARG A 101 -25.58 27.48 -4.65
N THR A 102 -25.68 27.01 -3.40
CA THR A 102 -26.25 25.69 -3.08
C THR A 102 -27.71 25.62 -3.49
N LEU A 103 -28.49 26.67 -3.25
CA LEU A 103 -29.89 26.72 -3.70
C LEU A 103 -30.03 26.72 -5.23
N ALA A 104 -29.09 27.32 -5.97
CA ALA A 104 -29.09 27.30 -7.42
C ALA A 104 -28.78 25.89 -7.97
N GLU A 105 -27.80 25.21 -7.38
CA GLU A 105 -27.31 23.90 -7.83
C GLU A 105 -28.17 22.74 -7.39
N THR A 106 -28.47 22.65 -6.10
CA THR A 106 -29.11 21.45 -5.47
C THR A 106 -30.54 21.68 -5.03
N LYS A 107 -31.05 22.92 -5.07
CA LYS A 107 -32.36 23.30 -4.54
C LYS A 107 -32.53 23.08 -3.03
N THR A 108 -31.44 22.82 -2.31
CA THR A 108 -31.43 22.60 -0.85
C THR A 108 -30.53 23.63 -0.16
N LEU A 109 -30.73 23.89 1.12
CA LEU A 109 -29.85 24.73 1.92
C LEU A 109 -28.55 23.97 2.27
N PRO A 110 -27.41 24.69 2.44
CA PRO A 110 -26.19 24.07 2.93
C PRO A 110 -26.37 23.51 4.34
N ASN A 111 -25.69 22.41 4.65
CA ASN A 111 -25.75 21.80 5.97
C ASN A 111 -25.12 22.73 7.03
N MET A 112 -25.89 23.01 8.08
CA MET A 112 -25.52 23.98 9.13
C MET A 112 -24.24 23.58 9.87
N GLU A 113 -24.08 22.30 10.20
CA GLU A 113 -22.89 21.82 10.91
C GLU A 113 -21.62 21.93 10.05
N THR A 114 -21.74 21.69 8.76
CA THR A 114 -20.65 21.87 7.81
C THR A 114 -20.23 23.34 7.71
N VAL A 115 -21.18 24.26 7.62
CA VAL A 115 -20.92 25.70 7.59
C VAL A 115 -20.29 26.18 8.91
N ARG A 116 -20.86 25.77 10.04
CA ARG A 116 -20.33 26.09 11.38
C ARG A 116 -18.88 25.64 11.54
N ARG A 117 -18.57 24.43 11.05
CA ARG A 117 -17.23 23.86 11.11
C ARG A 117 -16.25 24.64 10.24
N LYS A 118 -16.60 24.92 8.97
CA LYS A 118 -15.75 25.72 8.06
C LYS A 118 -15.42 27.10 8.66
N ILE A 119 -16.40 27.75 9.28
CA ILE A 119 -16.19 29.04 9.97
C ILE A 119 -15.18 28.87 11.12
N LYS A 120 -15.36 27.88 12.00
CA LYS A 120 -14.46 27.64 13.13
C LYS A 120 -13.02 27.32 12.70
N THR A 121 -12.81 26.75 11.52
CA THR A 121 -11.50 26.42 10.98
C THR A 121 -10.89 27.55 10.13
N GLY A 122 -11.60 28.66 9.93
CA GLY A 122 -11.13 29.78 9.11
C GLY A 122 -11.04 29.47 7.61
N LEU A 123 -11.68 28.39 7.16
CA LEU A 123 -11.70 28.00 5.75
C LEU A 123 -12.67 28.89 4.95
N ASP A 124 -12.27 29.22 3.74
CA ASP A 124 -13.15 29.93 2.81
C ASP A 124 -14.37 29.06 2.49
N LEU A 125 -15.56 29.58 2.82
CA LEU A 125 -16.84 28.89 2.63
C LEU A 125 -17.18 28.69 1.14
N THR A 126 -16.59 29.51 0.28
CA THR A 126 -16.88 29.53 -1.17
C THR A 126 -15.93 28.68 -1.97
N GLN A 127 -14.79 28.29 -1.41
CA GLN A 127 -13.80 27.46 -2.09
C GLN A 127 -14.08 25.98 -1.87
N GLU A 128 -14.44 25.28 -2.94
CA GLU A 128 -14.51 23.83 -2.97
C GLU A 128 -13.11 23.29 -3.21
N ILE A 129 -12.54 22.62 -2.21
CA ILE A 129 -11.27 21.90 -2.38
C ILE A 129 -11.56 20.62 -3.14
N THR A 130 -10.90 20.39 -4.27
CA THR A 130 -11.00 19.14 -5.00
C THR A 130 -10.14 18.05 -4.34
N VAL A 131 -10.43 16.79 -4.66
CA VAL A 131 -9.62 15.64 -4.22
C VAL A 131 -8.17 15.79 -4.69
N GLU A 132 -7.94 16.28 -5.91
CA GLU A 132 -6.59 16.55 -6.45
C GLU A 132 -5.84 17.56 -5.60
N GLN A 133 -6.41 18.73 -5.37
CA GLN A 133 -5.80 19.78 -4.55
C GLN A 133 -5.45 19.30 -3.15
N TRP A 134 -6.36 18.53 -2.54
CA TRP A 134 -6.11 17.94 -1.24
C TRP A 134 -4.97 16.92 -1.23
N LEU A 135 -4.92 16.03 -2.24
CA LEU A 135 -3.86 15.01 -2.34
C LEU A 135 -2.48 15.63 -2.58
N GLU A 136 -2.40 16.73 -3.34
CA GLU A 136 -1.16 17.48 -3.52
C GLU A 136 -0.72 18.13 -2.20
N GLU A 137 -1.64 18.78 -1.49
CA GLU A 137 -1.38 19.38 -0.17
C GLU A 137 -0.95 18.32 0.85
N PHE A 138 -1.61 17.15 0.86
CA PHE A 138 -1.22 16.00 1.68
C PHE A 138 0.24 15.61 1.46
N LEU A 139 0.69 15.50 0.22
CA LEU A 139 2.09 15.18 -0.11
C LEU A 139 3.07 16.24 0.40
N GLN A 140 2.73 17.52 0.24
CA GLN A 140 3.57 18.64 0.68
C GLN A 140 3.71 18.66 2.23
N ARG A 141 2.64 18.37 2.95
CA ARG A 141 2.64 18.35 4.42
C ARG A 141 3.37 17.13 5.01
N LYS A 142 3.51 16.04 4.26
CA LYS A 142 4.23 14.82 4.67
C LYS A 142 5.75 14.96 4.53
N ARG A 143 6.36 15.84 5.35
CA ARG A 143 7.81 16.12 5.29
C ARG A 143 8.68 15.03 5.93
N LYS A 144 8.17 14.30 6.93
CA LYS A 144 8.91 13.30 7.73
C LYS A 144 8.52 11.87 7.35
N ILE A 145 8.55 11.54 6.06
CA ILE A 145 8.33 10.16 5.59
C ILE A 145 9.54 9.71 4.78
N GLU A 146 9.80 8.41 4.84
CA GLU A 146 10.80 7.74 4.03
C GLU A 146 10.59 8.04 2.54
N GLU A 147 11.67 8.31 1.82
CA GLU A 147 11.63 8.62 0.37
C GLU A 147 10.93 7.51 -0.44
N SER A 148 11.11 6.25 -0.06
CA SER A 148 10.42 5.11 -0.68
C SER A 148 8.89 5.17 -0.50
N THR A 149 8.43 5.64 0.67
CA THR A 149 7.01 5.81 0.97
C THR A 149 6.44 7.02 0.22
N ARG A 150 7.19 8.12 0.16
CA ARG A 150 6.82 9.31 -0.61
C ARG A 150 6.59 8.95 -2.07
N ARG A 151 7.53 8.27 -2.71
CA ARG A 151 7.40 7.82 -4.11
C ARG A 151 6.23 6.89 -4.34
N SER A 152 5.93 6.01 -3.38
CA SER A 152 4.74 5.16 -3.46
C SER A 152 3.47 6.00 -3.44
N TYR A 153 3.37 6.98 -2.54
CA TYR A 153 2.23 7.90 -2.48
C TYR A 153 2.10 8.72 -3.76
N GLU A 154 3.18 9.32 -4.24
CA GLU A 154 3.21 10.06 -5.51
C GLU A 154 2.76 9.20 -6.69
N GLY A 155 3.24 7.95 -6.77
CA GLY A 155 2.81 7.00 -7.78
C GLY A 155 1.32 6.66 -7.70
N HIS A 156 0.80 6.37 -6.51
CA HIS A 156 -0.62 6.08 -6.29
C HIS A 156 -1.51 7.28 -6.62
N ILE A 157 -1.10 8.47 -6.19
CA ILE A 157 -1.84 9.71 -6.41
C ILE A 157 -1.88 10.05 -7.89
N ARG A 158 -0.72 10.11 -8.55
CA ARG A 158 -0.61 10.53 -9.94
C ARG A 158 -1.23 9.55 -10.93
N LEU A 159 -1.03 8.23 -10.70
CA LEU A 159 -1.42 7.21 -11.68
C LEU A 159 -2.85 6.70 -11.50
N TYR A 160 -3.39 6.80 -10.28
CA TYR A 160 -4.70 6.22 -9.96
C TYR A 160 -5.67 7.21 -9.32
N LEU A 161 -5.29 7.95 -8.28
CA LEU A 161 -6.26 8.74 -7.53
C LEU A 161 -6.70 10.00 -8.28
N ILE A 162 -5.76 10.79 -8.81
CA ILE A 162 -6.09 12.01 -9.57
C ILE A 162 -6.87 11.71 -10.86
N PRO A 163 -6.48 10.74 -11.71
CA PRO A 163 -7.21 10.48 -12.95
C PRO A 163 -8.67 10.11 -12.77
N TYR A 164 -9.01 9.43 -11.67
CA TYR A 164 -10.37 8.94 -11.43
C TYR A 164 -11.18 9.84 -10.47
N LEU A 165 -10.55 10.39 -9.45
CA LEU A 165 -11.24 11.09 -8.36
C LEU A 165 -10.90 12.59 -8.28
N GLY A 166 -9.82 13.04 -8.94
CA GLY A 166 -9.23 14.37 -8.75
C GLY A 166 -10.19 15.52 -8.90
N ARG A 167 -11.11 15.44 -9.87
CA ARG A 167 -12.08 16.50 -10.17
C ARG A 167 -13.24 16.62 -9.19
N LEU A 168 -13.45 15.60 -8.34
CA LEU A 168 -14.54 15.60 -7.38
C LEU A 168 -14.24 16.58 -6.25
N ALA A 169 -15.27 17.26 -5.75
CA ALA A 169 -15.17 18.03 -4.54
C ALA A 169 -14.92 17.08 -3.36
N LEU A 170 -13.94 17.42 -2.50
CA LEU A 170 -13.49 16.55 -1.41
C LEU A 170 -14.62 16.18 -0.44
N ASP A 171 -15.49 17.13 -0.12
CA ASP A 171 -16.63 16.98 0.78
C ASP A 171 -17.80 16.18 0.16
N ARG A 172 -17.76 15.92 -1.15
CA ARG A 172 -18.76 15.12 -1.90
C ARG A 172 -18.26 13.73 -2.27
N LEU A 173 -17.03 13.39 -1.93
CA LEU A 173 -16.44 12.08 -2.25
C LEU A 173 -17.19 10.96 -1.50
N LYS A 174 -17.76 10.02 -2.25
CA LYS A 174 -18.56 8.89 -1.75
C LYS A 174 -17.79 7.58 -1.85
N VAL A 175 -18.25 6.57 -1.12
CA VAL A 175 -17.75 5.19 -1.23
C VAL A 175 -17.94 4.65 -2.64
N SER A 176 -19.10 4.97 -3.28
CA SER A 176 -19.40 4.56 -4.65
C SER A 176 -18.39 5.09 -5.68
N ASP A 177 -17.90 6.32 -5.52
CA ASP A 177 -16.94 6.90 -6.46
C ASP A 177 -15.61 6.14 -6.41
N ILE A 178 -15.19 5.75 -5.19
CA ILE A 178 -13.98 4.94 -4.99
C ILE A 178 -14.17 3.51 -5.50
N ALA A 179 -15.37 2.93 -5.32
CA ALA A 179 -15.69 1.60 -5.85
C ALA A 179 -15.58 1.58 -7.38
N VAL A 180 -16.23 2.54 -8.07
CA VAL A 180 -16.15 2.69 -9.53
C VAL A 180 -14.70 2.86 -10.01
N MET A 181 -13.87 3.62 -9.28
CA MET A 181 -12.43 3.72 -9.62
C MET A 181 -11.75 2.34 -9.64
N PHE A 182 -12.01 1.49 -8.63
CA PHE A 182 -11.39 0.17 -8.58
C PHE A 182 -11.97 -0.79 -9.63
N GLU A 183 -13.27 -0.73 -9.92
CA GLU A 183 -13.89 -1.45 -11.02
C GLU A 183 -13.24 -1.10 -12.37
N GLN A 184 -13.02 0.17 -12.66
CA GLN A 184 -12.33 0.61 -13.88
C GLN A 184 -10.87 0.14 -13.94
N ILE A 185 -10.19 0.03 -12.80
CA ILE A 185 -8.84 -0.55 -12.73
C ILE A 185 -8.87 -2.05 -13.05
N GLU A 186 -9.89 -2.78 -12.59
CA GLU A 186 -10.08 -4.20 -12.91
C GLU A 186 -10.41 -4.40 -14.39
N GLU A 187 -11.33 -3.63 -14.97
CA GLU A 187 -11.62 -3.64 -16.41
C GLU A 187 -10.37 -3.36 -17.25
N PHE A 188 -9.53 -2.43 -16.81
CA PHE A 188 -8.26 -2.18 -17.48
C PHE A 188 -7.30 -3.37 -17.41
N ASN A 189 -7.26 -4.08 -16.28
CA ASN A 189 -6.49 -5.32 -16.14
C ASN A 189 -6.98 -6.40 -17.11
N ASP A 190 -8.30 -6.57 -17.24
CA ASP A 190 -8.91 -7.53 -18.17
C ASP A 190 -8.58 -7.17 -19.62
N THR A 191 -8.66 -5.89 -19.98
CA THR A 191 -8.22 -5.40 -21.29
C THR A 191 -6.75 -5.73 -21.58
N ILE A 192 -5.85 -5.62 -20.59
CA ILE A 192 -4.45 -6.03 -20.75
C ILE A 192 -4.35 -7.54 -21.00
N ALA A 193 -5.11 -8.34 -20.27
CA ALA A 193 -5.09 -9.79 -20.39
C ALA A 193 -5.60 -10.24 -21.77
N GLU A 194 -6.72 -9.70 -22.22
CA GLU A 194 -7.29 -9.96 -23.56
C GLU A 194 -6.33 -9.57 -24.67
N ARG A 195 -5.75 -8.37 -24.63
CA ARG A 195 -4.80 -7.91 -25.64
C ARG A 195 -3.52 -8.75 -25.68
N ARG A 196 -3.08 -9.27 -24.53
CA ARG A 196 -1.94 -10.22 -24.46
C ARG A 196 -2.26 -11.57 -25.09
N ALA A 197 -3.51 -12.01 -25.00
CA ALA A 197 -3.98 -13.26 -25.59
C ALA A 197 -4.31 -13.12 -27.10
N SER A 198 -4.35 -11.90 -27.64
CA SER A 198 -4.68 -11.63 -29.06
C SER A 198 -3.72 -12.37 -29.99
N PRO A 199 -4.23 -12.97 -31.10
CA PRO A 199 -3.39 -13.55 -32.15
C PRO A 199 -2.56 -12.49 -32.88
N ASP A 200 -3.01 -11.22 -32.92
CA ASP A 200 -2.33 -10.14 -33.61
C ASP A 200 -1.08 -9.65 -32.83
N PRO A 201 0.12 -9.71 -33.44
CA PRO A 201 1.35 -9.23 -32.82
C PRO A 201 1.33 -7.72 -32.47
N SER A 202 0.63 -6.90 -33.27
CA SER A 202 0.54 -5.47 -33.05
C SER A 202 -0.27 -5.14 -31.79
N VAL A 203 -1.37 -5.86 -31.58
CA VAL A 203 -2.21 -5.76 -30.38
C VAL A 203 -1.43 -6.19 -29.14
N ARG A 204 -0.70 -7.31 -29.22
CA ARG A 204 0.17 -7.75 -28.10
C ARG A 204 1.27 -6.72 -27.78
N ALA A 205 1.87 -6.12 -28.81
CA ALA A 205 2.92 -5.11 -28.64
C ALA A 205 2.41 -3.86 -27.91
N SER A 206 1.16 -3.45 -28.13
CA SER A 206 0.55 -2.27 -27.51
C SER A 206 0.50 -2.35 -25.96
N VAL A 207 0.49 -3.56 -25.41
CA VAL A 207 0.42 -3.83 -23.95
C VAL A 207 1.66 -4.49 -23.38
N LYS A 208 2.73 -4.63 -24.17
CA LYS A 208 3.97 -5.32 -23.77
C LYS A 208 4.53 -4.81 -22.45
N TYR A 209 4.52 -3.50 -22.25
CA TYR A 209 5.07 -2.84 -21.07
C TYR A 209 4.01 -2.46 -20.01
N ARG A 210 2.72 -2.72 -20.28
CA ARG A 210 1.65 -2.48 -19.32
C ARG A 210 1.61 -3.61 -18.30
N ARG A 211 1.55 -3.28 -17.02
CA ARG A 211 1.42 -4.26 -15.94
C ARG A 211 0.04 -4.17 -15.31
N PRO A 212 -0.69 -5.29 -15.19
CA PRO A 212 -1.95 -5.30 -14.43
C PRO A 212 -1.71 -4.85 -12.98
N VAL A 213 -2.66 -4.13 -12.44
CA VAL A 213 -2.65 -3.70 -11.03
C VAL A 213 -3.06 -4.88 -10.16
N SER A 214 -2.16 -5.35 -9.31
CA SER A 214 -2.45 -6.49 -8.42
C SER A 214 -3.38 -6.07 -7.28
N ILE A 215 -4.13 -7.03 -6.71
CA ILE A 215 -4.96 -6.82 -5.51
C ILE A 215 -4.13 -6.17 -4.38
N ALA A 216 -2.88 -6.59 -4.17
CA ALA A 216 -2.00 -5.98 -3.18
C ALA A 216 -1.71 -4.50 -3.48
N THR A 217 -1.59 -4.12 -4.76
CA THR A 217 -1.42 -2.73 -5.19
C THR A 217 -2.70 -1.94 -4.97
N MET A 218 -3.88 -2.49 -5.29
CA MET A 218 -5.18 -1.85 -5.02
C MET A 218 -5.35 -1.52 -3.53
N HIS A 219 -5.02 -2.45 -2.65
CA HIS A 219 -5.00 -2.19 -1.21
C HIS A 219 -4.01 -1.10 -0.80
N SER A 220 -2.87 -0.98 -1.47
CA SER A 220 -1.89 0.06 -1.20
C SER A 220 -2.39 1.43 -1.67
N ILE A 221 -3.05 1.50 -2.84
CA ILE A 221 -3.73 2.70 -3.35
C ILE A 221 -4.82 3.13 -2.36
N ARG A 222 -5.70 2.21 -1.94
CA ARG A 222 -6.73 2.48 -0.93
C ARG A 222 -6.11 2.99 0.38
N ALA A 223 -5.02 2.38 0.85
CA ALA A 223 -4.34 2.80 2.07
C ALA A 223 -3.78 4.23 1.96
N THR A 224 -3.25 4.62 0.80
CA THR A 224 -2.79 5.99 0.53
C THR A 224 -3.95 6.98 0.61
N LEU A 225 -5.07 6.70 -0.08
CA LEU A 225 -6.27 7.54 -0.03
C LEU A 225 -6.82 7.63 1.39
N ARG A 226 -6.98 6.48 2.07
CA ARG A 226 -7.43 6.42 3.47
C ARG A 226 -6.56 7.29 4.40
N HIS A 227 -5.25 7.28 4.19
CA HIS A 227 -4.32 8.07 4.99
C HIS A 227 -4.49 9.57 4.72
N ALA A 228 -4.65 9.98 3.46
CA ALA A 228 -4.88 11.35 3.07
C ALA A 228 -6.21 11.88 3.62
N LEU A 229 -7.29 11.09 3.50
CA LEU A 229 -8.61 11.47 4.02
C LEU A 229 -8.65 11.50 5.56
N ASN A 230 -7.94 10.59 6.24
CA ASN A 230 -7.80 10.67 7.71
C ASN A 230 -7.09 11.95 8.15
N MET A 231 -6.14 12.47 7.37
CA MET A 231 -5.51 13.74 7.66
C MET A 231 -6.49 14.90 7.45
N ALA A 232 -7.29 14.88 6.38
CA ALA A 232 -8.36 15.85 6.14
C ALA A 232 -9.37 15.90 7.31
N ILE A 233 -9.71 14.75 7.89
CA ILE A 233 -10.63 14.66 9.03
C ILE A 233 -9.98 15.20 10.31
N ARG A 234 -8.77 14.71 10.64
CA ARG A 234 -8.16 14.92 11.97
C ARG A 234 -7.52 16.29 12.12
N GLN A 235 -6.86 16.79 11.08
CA GLN A 235 -6.10 18.03 11.14
C GLN A 235 -6.92 19.23 10.68
N ASP A 236 -7.60 19.08 9.55
CA ASP A 236 -8.26 20.22 8.89
C ASP A 236 -9.79 20.17 9.00
N ARG A 237 -10.34 19.07 9.50
CA ARG A 237 -11.80 18.88 9.65
C ARG A 237 -12.60 19.15 8.38
N LEU A 238 -12.01 18.83 7.23
CA LEU A 238 -12.63 19.01 5.91
C LEU A 238 -13.71 17.96 5.64
N LEU A 239 -13.63 16.82 6.32
CA LEU A 239 -14.55 15.68 6.18
C LEU A 239 -14.98 15.20 7.58
N ASP A 240 -16.17 14.62 7.67
CA ASP A 240 -16.66 13.93 8.88
C ASP A 240 -16.40 12.45 8.86
N PHE A 241 -16.28 11.88 7.67
CA PHE A 241 -16.24 10.45 7.42
C PHE A 241 -15.20 10.13 6.34
N ASN A 242 -14.54 8.98 6.47
CA ASN A 242 -13.57 8.51 5.50
C ASN A 242 -14.17 7.42 4.61
N PRO A 243 -14.59 7.72 3.38
CA PRO A 243 -15.20 6.73 2.50
C PRO A 243 -14.23 5.60 2.10
N ALA A 244 -12.91 5.85 2.08
CA ALA A 244 -11.92 4.82 1.80
C ALA A 244 -11.73 3.82 2.97
N ALA A 245 -12.27 4.10 4.16
CA ALA A 245 -12.13 3.21 5.32
C ALA A 245 -13.07 2.01 5.25
N VAL A 246 -14.28 2.21 4.71
CA VAL A 246 -15.36 1.20 4.67
C VAL A 246 -15.41 0.44 3.35
N LEU A 247 -14.70 0.91 2.33
CA LEU A 247 -14.64 0.20 1.05
C LEU A 247 -14.01 -1.18 1.24
N GLU A 248 -14.66 -2.22 0.80
CA GLU A 248 -14.13 -3.57 0.76
C GLU A 248 -13.47 -3.84 -0.59
N LEU A 249 -12.30 -4.46 -0.57
CA LEU A 249 -11.58 -4.95 -1.74
C LEU A 249 -11.39 -6.46 -1.61
N PRO A 250 -11.21 -7.19 -2.72
CA PRO A 250 -10.91 -8.61 -2.69
C PRO A 250 -9.79 -8.95 -1.72
N ALA A 251 -9.91 -10.06 -1.02
CA ALA A 251 -8.95 -10.47 0.01
C ALA A 251 -7.54 -10.65 -0.59
N LYS A 252 -6.52 -10.18 0.14
CA LYS A 252 -5.14 -10.45 -0.22
C LYS A 252 -4.84 -11.92 0.01
N THR A 253 -4.56 -12.66 -1.05
CA THR A 253 -3.99 -14.00 -0.91
C THR A 253 -2.50 -13.88 -0.60
N ARG A 254 -2.08 -14.41 0.55
CA ARG A 254 -0.66 -14.59 0.84
C ARG A 254 -0.20 -15.88 0.17
N PRO A 255 0.78 -15.84 -0.74
CA PRO A 255 1.30 -17.07 -1.32
C PRO A 255 1.97 -17.90 -0.22
N LYS A 256 1.57 -19.16 -0.09
CA LYS A 256 2.29 -20.11 0.77
C LYS A 256 3.71 -20.29 0.25
N ALA A 257 4.69 -20.29 1.13
CA ALA A 257 6.03 -20.71 0.80
C ALA A 257 6.00 -22.23 0.51
N LEU A 258 6.51 -22.65 -0.62
CA LEU A 258 6.62 -24.06 -0.99
C LEU A 258 8.09 -24.44 -1.17
N VAL A 259 8.41 -25.67 -0.76
CA VAL A 259 9.74 -26.26 -0.97
C VAL A 259 9.83 -26.81 -2.39
N TRP A 260 10.97 -26.68 -3.03
CA TRP A 260 11.31 -27.34 -4.28
C TRP A 260 11.60 -28.83 -4.03
N THR A 261 10.53 -29.65 -4.00
CA THR A 261 10.66 -31.12 -4.00
C THR A 261 11.10 -31.61 -5.38
N ASP A 262 11.60 -32.85 -5.47
CA ASP A 262 12.09 -33.43 -6.72
C ASP A 262 11.01 -33.43 -7.80
N ASP A 263 9.76 -33.81 -7.47
CA ASP A 263 8.63 -33.77 -8.42
C ASP A 263 8.42 -32.36 -8.99
N ARG A 264 8.39 -31.33 -8.11
CA ARG A 264 8.21 -29.95 -8.55
C ARG A 264 9.37 -29.43 -9.41
N VAL A 265 10.58 -29.90 -9.13
CA VAL A 265 11.77 -29.60 -9.93
C VAL A 265 11.64 -30.21 -11.32
N GLN A 266 11.24 -31.49 -11.41
CA GLN A 266 11.04 -32.19 -12.69
C GLN A 266 9.97 -31.50 -13.54
N ASP A 267 8.80 -31.23 -12.98
CA ASP A 267 7.72 -30.52 -13.66
C ASP A 267 8.16 -29.16 -14.19
N TRP A 268 8.85 -28.39 -13.35
CA TRP A 268 9.34 -27.08 -13.72
C TRP A 268 10.43 -27.17 -14.81
N GLN A 269 11.35 -28.13 -14.72
CA GLN A 269 12.40 -28.34 -15.73
C GLN A 269 11.79 -28.70 -17.08
N ALA A 270 10.77 -29.55 -17.11
CA ALA A 270 10.06 -29.88 -18.34
C ALA A 270 9.45 -28.62 -18.99
N ALA A 271 8.75 -27.80 -18.21
CA ALA A 271 8.17 -26.55 -18.69
C ALA A 271 9.23 -25.54 -19.13
N PHE A 272 10.37 -25.47 -18.43
CA PHE A 272 11.50 -24.61 -18.80
C PHE A 272 12.11 -25.01 -20.15
N HIS A 273 12.36 -26.30 -20.36
CA HIS A 273 12.91 -26.81 -21.61
C HIS A 273 11.95 -26.59 -22.78
N GLU A 274 10.66 -26.81 -22.58
CA GLU A 274 9.64 -26.53 -23.60
C GLU A 274 9.63 -25.05 -23.98
N ARG A 275 9.62 -24.16 -22.97
CA ARG A 275 9.67 -22.70 -23.17
C ARG A 275 10.92 -22.27 -23.91
N LEU A 276 12.08 -22.81 -23.53
CA LEU A 276 13.35 -22.48 -24.19
C LEU A 276 13.35 -22.91 -25.66
N ARG A 277 12.75 -24.10 -25.98
CA ARG A 277 12.56 -24.53 -27.37
C ARG A 277 11.64 -23.60 -28.14
N ALA A 278 10.49 -23.24 -27.57
CA ALA A 278 9.53 -22.31 -28.17
C ALA A 278 10.15 -20.92 -28.41
N ASP A 279 10.96 -20.43 -27.49
CA ASP A 279 11.64 -19.14 -27.65
C ASP A 279 12.72 -19.17 -28.75
N LYS A 280 13.46 -20.27 -28.86
CA LYS A 280 14.43 -20.48 -29.95
C LYS A 280 13.73 -20.52 -31.31
N GLN A 281 12.60 -21.20 -31.43
CA GLN A 281 11.82 -21.25 -32.67
C GLN A 281 11.26 -19.90 -33.06
N ARG A 282 10.67 -19.16 -32.13
CA ARG A 282 10.11 -17.80 -32.36
C ARG A 282 11.15 -16.79 -32.85
N ARG A 283 12.39 -16.93 -32.41
CA ARG A 283 13.48 -16.02 -32.75
C ARG A 283 14.27 -16.45 -34.00
N GLY A 284 13.81 -17.50 -34.72
CA GLY A 284 14.43 -17.95 -35.97
C GLY A 284 15.93 -18.27 -35.83
N GLY A 285 16.31 -18.96 -34.74
CA GLY A 285 17.71 -19.32 -34.48
C GLY A 285 18.59 -18.21 -33.87
N ARG A 286 18.07 -17.00 -33.62
CA ARG A 286 18.80 -15.96 -32.89
C ARG A 286 19.04 -16.39 -31.44
N ARG A 287 20.18 -15.91 -30.86
CA ARG A 287 20.55 -16.22 -29.49
C ARG A 287 19.46 -15.82 -28.51
N VAL A 288 18.97 -16.80 -27.75
CA VAL A 288 18.04 -16.59 -26.63
C VAL A 288 18.85 -16.55 -25.37
N ASP A 289 18.61 -15.56 -24.51
CA ASP A 289 19.17 -15.56 -23.18
C ASP A 289 18.44 -16.64 -22.35
N PRO A 290 19.13 -17.70 -21.92
CA PRO A 290 18.49 -18.77 -21.16
C PRO A 290 17.97 -18.29 -19.80
N VAL A 291 18.53 -17.22 -19.23
CA VAL A 291 18.09 -16.65 -17.94
C VAL A 291 16.72 -15.99 -18.06
N ASP A 292 16.39 -15.41 -19.23
CA ASP A 292 15.04 -14.90 -19.49
C ASP A 292 14.00 -16.01 -19.44
N ALA A 293 14.26 -17.14 -20.10
CA ALA A 293 13.37 -18.30 -20.05
C ALA A 293 13.31 -18.90 -18.64
N TYR A 294 14.45 -19.02 -17.97
CA TYR A 294 14.60 -19.51 -16.61
C TYR A 294 13.74 -18.72 -15.61
N THR A 295 13.83 -17.40 -15.63
CA THR A 295 13.10 -16.54 -14.70
C THR A 295 11.63 -16.37 -15.03
N SER A 296 11.25 -16.50 -16.31
CA SER A 296 9.87 -16.32 -16.78
C SER A 296 9.05 -17.61 -16.82
N THR A 297 9.67 -18.78 -16.63
CA THR A 297 8.94 -20.06 -16.49
C THR A 297 8.13 -20.02 -15.18
N PRO A 298 6.82 -20.33 -15.21
CA PRO A 298 5.97 -20.30 -14.03
C PRO A 298 6.50 -21.20 -12.91
N ARG A 299 6.37 -20.74 -11.68
CA ARG A 299 6.73 -21.49 -10.46
C ARG A 299 5.46 -21.90 -9.72
N PRO A 300 5.48 -23.02 -8.97
CA PRO A 300 4.32 -23.50 -8.20
C PRO A 300 3.78 -22.46 -7.19
N SER A 301 4.65 -21.63 -6.64
CA SER A 301 4.30 -20.48 -5.80
C SER A 301 5.18 -19.28 -6.10
N ARG A 302 4.69 -18.07 -5.73
CA ARG A 302 5.52 -16.86 -5.75
C ARG A 302 6.66 -16.90 -4.75
N VAL A 303 6.52 -17.69 -3.67
CA VAL A 303 7.55 -17.91 -2.66
C VAL A 303 7.97 -19.37 -2.74
N MET A 304 9.19 -19.61 -3.19
CA MET A 304 9.77 -20.94 -3.30
C MET A 304 11.03 -21.02 -2.45
N VAL A 305 11.22 -22.13 -1.77
CA VAL A 305 12.37 -22.36 -0.87
C VAL A 305 13.13 -23.59 -1.37
N TRP A 306 14.44 -23.48 -1.43
CA TRP A 306 15.31 -24.62 -1.71
C TRP A 306 15.42 -25.57 -0.53
N THR A 307 15.59 -26.85 -0.79
CA THR A 307 15.97 -27.86 0.21
C THR A 307 17.37 -27.55 0.78
N PRO A 308 17.74 -28.15 1.91
CA PRO A 308 19.12 -28.05 2.42
C PRO A 308 20.16 -28.47 1.39
N ALA A 309 19.90 -29.56 0.65
CA ALA A 309 20.80 -30.05 -0.42
C ALA A 309 20.93 -29.05 -1.57
N GLN A 310 19.82 -28.47 -2.05
CA GLN A 310 19.85 -27.45 -3.10
C GLN A 310 20.56 -26.16 -2.63
N THR A 311 20.34 -25.74 -1.37
CA THR A 311 21.05 -24.59 -0.80
C THR A 311 22.55 -24.83 -0.73
N ARG A 312 22.99 -26.05 -0.40
CA ARG A 312 24.39 -26.44 -0.42
C ARG A 312 24.98 -26.37 -1.83
N LEU A 313 24.30 -26.94 -2.83
CA LEU A 313 24.74 -26.88 -4.24
C LEU A 313 24.89 -25.43 -4.73
N PHE A 314 23.96 -24.54 -4.34
CA PHE A 314 24.10 -23.13 -4.65
C PHE A 314 25.35 -22.51 -4.02
N LEU A 315 25.63 -22.80 -2.76
CA LEU A 315 26.81 -22.27 -2.07
C LEU A 315 28.12 -22.83 -2.64
N GLU A 316 28.15 -24.08 -3.06
CA GLU A 316 29.29 -24.71 -3.76
C GLU A 316 29.57 -24.00 -5.09
N GLU A 317 28.56 -23.75 -5.93
CA GLU A 317 28.71 -22.98 -7.16
C GLU A 317 29.16 -21.54 -6.89
N ALA A 318 28.55 -20.90 -5.91
CA ALA A 318 28.87 -19.52 -5.54
C ALA A 318 30.25 -19.35 -4.91
N GLN A 319 30.92 -20.42 -4.44
CA GLN A 319 32.19 -20.36 -3.71
C GLN A 319 33.31 -19.66 -4.51
N ARG A 320 33.28 -19.81 -5.82
CA ARG A 320 34.25 -19.16 -6.73
C ARG A 320 33.92 -17.71 -7.04
N HIS A 321 32.71 -17.28 -6.68
CA HIS A 321 32.23 -15.94 -7.00
C HIS A 321 32.75 -14.90 -5.96
N ARG A 322 33.10 -13.70 -6.43
CA ARG A 322 33.60 -12.61 -5.58
C ARG A 322 32.67 -12.28 -4.40
N LEU A 323 31.35 -12.41 -4.57
CA LEU A 323 30.35 -12.12 -3.54
C LEU A 323 29.90 -13.37 -2.76
N PHE A 324 30.68 -14.44 -2.76
CA PHE A 324 30.33 -15.68 -2.04
C PHE A 324 29.94 -15.43 -0.58
N ALA A 325 30.76 -14.65 0.17
CA ALA A 325 30.49 -14.35 1.57
C ALA A 325 29.14 -13.61 1.77
N LEU A 326 28.73 -12.76 0.81
CA LEU A 326 27.43 -12.10 0.83
C LEU A 326 26.29 -13.13 0.69
N TYR A 327 26.38 -14.02 -0.28
CA TYR A 327 25.34 -15.04 -0.50
C TYR A 327 25.27 -16.03 0.66
N ARG A 328 26.39 -16.40 1.24
CA ARG A 328 26.46 -17.24 2.44
C ARG A 328 25.76 -16.58 3.63
N LEU A 329 26.01 -15.30 3.89
CA LEU A 329 25.31 -14.54 4.93
C LEU A 329 23.80 -14.51 4.71
N ILE A 330 23.34 -14.29 3.47
CA ILE A 330 21.90 -14.26 3.17
C ILE A 330 21.31 -15.68 3.36
N ALA A 331 21.98 -16.71 2.86
CA ALA A 331 21.47 -18.09 2.89
C ALA A 331 21.41 -18.68 4.30
N LEU A 332 22.35 -18.34 5.18
CA LEU A 332 22.45 -18.94 6.53
C LEU A 332 21.92 -18.03 7.65
N ARG A 333 22.01 -16.71 7.49
CA ARG A 333 21.60 -15.72 8.51
C ARG A 333 20.39 -14.88 8.11
N GLY A 334 19.91 -15.06 6.89
CA GLY A 334 18.68 -14.44 6.42
C GLY A 334 18.71 -12.91 6.31
N LEU A 335 19.87 -12.30 6.04
CA LEU A 335 19.98 -10.86 5.84
C LEU A 335 19.09 -10.41 4.68
N ARG A 336 18.46 -9.23 4.82
CA ARG A 336 17.84 -8.59 3.67
C ARG A 336 18.90 -8.14 2.69
N ARG A 337 18.59 -8.15 1.39
CA ARG A 337 19.52 -7.72 0.32
C ARG A 337 20.17 -6.37 0.64
N GLY A 338 19.37 -5.39 1.05
CA GLY A 338 19.88 -4.06 1.40
C GLY A 338 20.77 -4.05 2.63
N GLU A 339 20.49 -4.88 3.64
CA GLU A 339 21.31 -5.07 4.85
C GLU A 339 22.67 -5.68 4.49
N ALA A 340 22.66 -6.73 3.67
CA ALA A 340 23.90 -7.38 3.21
C ALA A 340 24.77 -6.40 2.39
N CYS A 341 24.17 -5.67 1.42
CA CYS A 341 24.91 -4.67 0.64
C CYS A 341 25.41 -3.49 1.49
N GLY A 342 24.70 -3.14 2.57
CA GLY A 342 25.01 -2.01 3.46
C GLY A 342 25.91 -2.35 4.65
N LEU A 343 26.33 -3.62 4.81
CA LEU A 343 27.19 -4.03 5.92
C LEU A 343 28.56 -3.36 5.82
N ARG A 344 29.05 -2.81 6.94
CA ARG A 344 30.34 -2.14 7.03
C ARG A 344 31.31 -2.92 7.90
N TRP A 345 32.61 -2.83 7.60
CA TRP A 345 33.62 -3.53 8.38
C TRP A 345 33.65 -3.14 9.88
N LYS A 346 33.29 -1.93 10.21
CA LYS A 346 33.19 -1.48 11.60
C LYS A 346 32.06 -2.19 12.38
N GLU A 347 31.11 -2.79 11.70
CA GLU A 347 29.99 -3.54 12.25
C GLU A 347 30.26 -5.05 12.29
N VAL A 348 31.45 -5.50 11.88
CA VAL A 348 31.86 -6.91 11.83
C VAL A 348 32.93 -7.16 12.87
N ASN A 349 32.62 -7.96 13.88
CA ASN A 349 33.60 -8.46 14.84
C ASN A 349 33.90 -9.93 14.53
N LEU A 350 35.03 -10.15 13.83
CA LEU A 350 35.44 -11.50 13.41
C LEU A 350 35.94 -12.37 14.55
N ASP A 351 36.42 -11.78 15.65
CA ASP A 351 36.92 -12.51 16.82
C ASP A 351 35.76 -12.96 17.70
N ALA A 352 34.78 -12.08 17.94
CA ALA A 352 33.54 -12.44 18.62
C ALA A 352 32.55 -13.18 17.71
N GLN A 353 32.87 -13.36 16.42
CA GLN A 353 32.01 -13.99 15.41
C GLN A 353 30.60 -13.37 15.35
N THR A 354 30.53 -12.04 15.31
CA THR A 354 29.26 -11.30 15.25
C THR A 354 29.26 -10.24 14.17
N ILE A 355 28.07 -9.94 13.65
CA ILE A 355 27.79 -8.78 12.80
C ILE A 355 26.64 -7.99 13.38
N THR A 356 26.70 -6.67 13.29
CA THR A 356 25.62 -5.78 13.69
C THR A 356 24.99 -5.11 12.47
N ILE A 357 23.68 -5.19 12.35
CA ILE A 357 22.93 -4.61 11.23
C ILE A 357 22.43 -3.22 11.63
N ASN A 358 23.15 -2.17 11.21
CA ASN A 358 22.82 -0.76 11.48
C ASN A 358 22.53 0.02 10.21
N TRP A 359 22.86 -0.52 9.03
CA TRP A 359 22.79 0.16 7.75
C TRP A 359 22.18 -0.73 6.67
N GLN A 360 21.61 -0.09 5.68
CA GLN A 360 21.14 -0.75 4.47
C GLN A 360 21.39 0.12 3.24
N LEU A 361 21.58 -0.51 2.09
CA LEU A 361 21.51 0.16 0.79
C LEU A 361 20.14 -0.05 0.17
N VAL A 362 19.47 1.05 -0.16
CA VAL A 362 18.15 1.07 -0.78
C VAL A 362 18.27 1.61 -2.19
N GLN A 363 17.71 0.88 -3.16
CA GLN A 363 17.67 1.35 -4.54
C GLN A 363 16.34 2.05 -4.80
N LEU A 364 16.41 3.32 -5.21
CA LEU A 364 15.25 4.15 -5.57
C LEU A 364 15.52 4.82 -6.92
N ALA A 365 14.64 4.59 -7.89
CA ALA A 365 14.73 5.15 -9.25
C ALA A 365 16.12 5.01 -9.90
N GLY A 366 16.74 3.84 -9.75
CA GLY A 366 18.06 3.56 -10.32
C GLY A 366 19.25 4.06 -9.49
N GLN A 367 19.01 4.89 -8.47
CA GLN A 367 20.07 5.38 -7.58
C GLN A 367 20.14 4.56 -6.29
N VAL A 368 21.34 4.43 -5.73
CA VAL A 368 21.57 3.73 -4.45
C VAL A 368 21.70 4.75 -3.33
N HIS A 369 20.82 4.62 -2.34
CA HIS A 369 20.79 5.48 -1.15
C HIS A 369 21.20 4.67 0.07
N GLU A 370 21.94 5.30 0.97
CA GLU A 370 22.21 4.77 2.30
C GLU A 370 21.09 5.14 3.26
N GLY A 371 20.76 4.23 4.14
CA GLY A 371 19.75 4.47 5.17
C GLY A 371 19.92 3.55 6.37
N THR A 372 19.33 3.96 7.47
CA THR A 372 19.17 3.09 8.65
C THR A 372 18.00 2.13 8.42
N PRO A 373 17.95 0.98 9.10
CA PRO A 373 16.78 0.13 9.09
C PRO A 373 15.53 0.87 9.59
N LYS A 374 14.36 0.50 9.06
CA LYS A 374 13.09 1.24 9.30
C LYS A 374 12.56 1.20 10.75
N THR A 375 12.98 0.21 11.53
CA THR A 375 12.51 0.01 12.91
C THR A 375 13.67 -0.37 13.81
N ASP A 376 13.59 -0.04 15.08
CA ASP A 376 14.59 -0.41 16.09
C ASP A 376 14.80 -1.95 16.16
N ALA A 377 13.75 -2.73 15.97
CA ALA A 377 13.84 -4.19 15.90
C ALA A 377 14.66 -4.70 14.69
N SER A 378 14.93 -3.86 13.71
CA SER A 378 15.80 -4.20 12.58
C SER A 378 17.27 -3.99 12.89
N VAL A 379 17.61 -3.16 13.88
CA VAL A 379 18.97 -3.04 14.44
C VAL A 379 19.20 -4.24 15.35
N ARG A 380 20.15 -5.09 15.00
CA ARG A 380 20.38 -6.34 15.72
C ARG A 380 21.80 -6.84 15.51
N THR A 381 22.29 -7.59 16.49
CA THR A 381 23.56 -8.32 16.40
C THR A 381 23.26 -9.80 16.12
N ILE A 382 23.94 -10.35 15.13
CA ILE A 382 23.75 -11.71 14.64
C ILE A 382 25.05 -12.48 14.87
N ALA A 383 24.97 -13.64 15.51
CA ALA A 383 26.10 -14.56 15.66
C ALA A 383 26.39 -15.28 14.33
N LEU A 384 27.65 -15.50 14.08
CA LEU A 384 28.15 -16.23 12.92
C LEU A 384 28.69 -17.59 13.33
N ASP A 385 28.53 -18.57 12.46
CA ASP A 385 29.27 -19.83 12.56
C ASP A 385 30.75 -19.62 12.15
N ALA A 386 31.64 -20.50 12.62
CA ALA A 386 33.08 -20.41 12.41
C ALA A 386 33.47 -20.34 10.92
N GLU A 387 32.77 -21.10 10.06
CA GLU A 387 33.04 -21.13 8.63
C GLU A 387 32.59 -19.84 7.92
N THR A 388 31.46 -19.23 8.34
CA THR A 388 31.04 -17.91 7.85
C THR A 388 32.02 -16.83 8.28
N ALA A 389 32.54 -16.88 9.52
CA ALA A 389 33.56 -15.95 9.97
C ALA A 389 34.89 -16.14 9.19
N ALA A 390 35.30 -17.38 8.93
CA ALA A 390 36.48 -17.68 8.10
C ALA A 390 36.30 -17.16 6.65
N THR A 391 35.10 -17.35 6.08
CA THR A 391 34.75 -16.84 4.74
C THR A 391 34.84 -15.31 4.68
N LEU A 392 34.38 -14.61 5.73
CA LEU A 392 34.52 -13.14 5.80
C LEU A 392 35.97 -12.70 5.97
N ARG A 393 36.82 -13.44 6.72
CA ARG A 393 38.27 -13.17 6.79
C ARG A 393 38.93 -13.29 5.41
N ALA A 394 38.65 -14.37 4.69
CA ALA A 394 39.13 -14.57 3.33
C ALA A 394 38.64 -13.46 2.37
N HIS A 395 37.38 -13.05 2.51
CA HIS A 395 36.84 -11.94 1.74
C HIS A 395 37.56 -10.63 2.04
N ARG A 396 37.88 -10.33 3.30
CA ARG A 396 38.63 -9.14 3.71
C ARG A 396 40.02 -9.13 3.12
N GLN A 397 40.73 -10.26 3.13
CA GLN A 397 42.05 -10.38 2.54
C GLN A 397 42.01 -10.10 1.03
N ARG A 398 41.04 -10.69 0.31
CA ARG A 398 40.86 -10.42 -1.12
C ARG A 398 40.56 -8.94 -1.39
N GLN A 399 39.67 -8.32 -0.61
CA GLN A 399 39.34 -6.90 -0.77
C GLN A 399 40.58 -5.99 -0.52
N LEU A 400 41.44 -6.34 0.43
CA LEU A 400 42.72 -5.63 0.66
C LEU A 400 43.64 -5.77 -0.54
N GLN A 401 43.74 -6.95 -1.17
CA GLN A 401 44.51 -7.15 -2.40
C GLN A 401 43.96 -6.31 -3.56
N GLU A 402 42.62 -6.29 -3.74
CA GLU A 402 41.98 -5.42 -4.72
C GLU A 402 42.30 -3.95 -4.48
N ARG A 403 42.25 -3.50 -3.22
CA ARG A 403 42.62 -2.13 -2.81
C ARG A 403 44.07 -1.79 -3.18
N LEU A 404 45.00 -2.67 -2.88
CA LEU A 404 46.39 -2.50 -3.23
C LEU A 404 46.61 -2.44 -4.75
N ALA A 405 45.96 -3.31 -5.49
CA ALA A 405 46.05 -3.36 -6.96
C ALA A 405 45.48 -2.09 -7.62
N LYS A 406 44.42 -1.50 -7.06
CA LYS A 406 43.77 -0.28 -7.57
C LYS A 406 44.46 1.01 -7.13
N GLY A 407 45.24 0.98 -6.03
CA GLY A 407 45.93 2.15 -5.51
C GLY A 407 45.02 3.36 -5.31
N GLN A 408 45.35 4.50 -5.91
CA GLN A 408 44.58 5.74 -5.79
C GLN A 408 43.17 5.68 -6.43
N ALA A 409 42.93 4.74 -7.34
CA ALA A 409 41.63 4.57 -7.95
C ALA A 409 40.60 3.85 -7.01
N TRP A 410 41.08 3.31 -5.89
CA TRP A 410 40.21 2.68 -4.91
C TRP A 410 39.35 3.71 -4.16
N LYS A 411 38.04 3.45 -4.10
CA LYS A 411 37.10 4.23 -3.28
C LYS A 411 36.93 3.57 -1.93
N ASP A 412 37.46 4.17 -0.87
CA ASP A 412 37.34 3.64 0.49
C ASP A 412 35.98 4.03 1.09
N THR A 413 35.01 3.14 0.92
CA THR A 413 33.64 3.34 1.41
C THR A 413 33.34 2.65 2.75
N GLY A 414 34.30 1.83 3.23
CA GLY A 414 34.16 1.05 4.48
C GLY A 414 33.14 -0.10 4.41
N PHE A 415 32.52 -0.35 3.26
CA PHE A 415 31.60 -1.50 3.12
C PHE A 415 32.34 -2.82 3.02
N VAL A 416 31.71 -3.87 3.57
CA VAL A 416 32.22 -5.25 3.44
C VAL A 416 32.15 -5.69 1.98
N PHE A 417 31.04 -5.43 1.31
CA PHE A 417 30.81 -5.83 -0.07
C PHE A 417 30.77 -4.61 -0.99
N THR A 418 31.71 -4.56 -1.91
CA THR A 418 31.91 -3.44 -2.83
C THR A 418 31.99 -3.91 -4.28
N GLN A 419 31.95 -2.98 -5.21
CA GLN A 419 32.41 -3.21 -6.57
C GLN A 419 33.96 -3.41 -6.57
N PRO A 420 34.57 -3.90 -7.67
CA PRO A 420 36.03 -4.10 -7.75
C PRO A 420 36.87 -2.84 -7.51
N GLU A 421 36.29 -1.67 -7.64
CA GLU A 421 36.89 -0.36 -7.41
C GLU A 421 36.67 0.18 -5.99
N GLY A 422 36.02 -0.59 -5.10
CA GLY A 422 35.71 -0.19 -3.73
C GLY A 422 34.40 0.60 -3.58
N ASP A 423 33.71 0.91 -4.69
CA ASP A 423 32.42 1.61 -4.66
C ASP A 423 31.27 0.72 -4.15
N ARG A 424 30.15 1.35 -3.82
CA ARG A 424 28.94 0.67 -3.33
C ARG A 424 28.43 -0.35 -4.33
N LEU A 425 28.00 -1.50 -3.85
CA LEU A 425 27.26 -2.45 -4.66
C LEU A 425 25.89 -1.89 -5.05
N HIS A 426 25.54 -2.07 -6.30
CA HIS A 426 24.16 -1.84 -6.73
C HIS A 426 23.30 -3.06 -6.34
N PRO A 427 22.26 -2.93 -5.49
CA PRO A 427 21.52 -4.09 -5.01
C PRO A 427 20.89 -4.93 -6.13
N GLN A 428 20.53 -4.34 -7.28
CA GLN A 428 20.03 -5.09 -8.42
C GLN A 428 21.10 -6.02 -9.01
N HIS A 429 22.33 -5.56 -9.11
CA HIS A 429 23.44 -6.39 -9.59
C HIS A 429 23.62 -7.67 -8.75
N VAL A 430 23.47 -7.57 -7.41
CA VAL A 430 23.50 -8.74 -6.52
C VAL A 430 22.39 -9.73 -6.86
N THR A 431 21.19 -9.23 -7.20
CA THR A 431 20.07 -10.08 -7.60
C THR A 431 20.32 -10.76 -8.94
N ASP A 432 20.87 -10.02 -9.91
CA ASP A 432 21.13 -10.55 -11.26
C ASP A 432 22.21 -11.64 -11.21
N GLN A 433 23.28 -11.39 -10.46
CA GLN A 433 24.34 -12.38 -10.23
C GLN A 433 23.83 -13.62 -9.47
N PHE A 434 22.95 -13.44 -8.48
CA PHE A 434 22.31 -14.55 -7.79
C PHE A 434 21.52 -15.47 -8.75
N LEU A 435 20.71 -14.88 -9.62
CA LEU A 435 19.92 -15.64 -10.60
C LEU A 435 20.82 -16.39 -11.59
N TRP A 436 21.90 -15.75 -12.01
CA TRP A 436 22.88 -16.37 -12.87
C TRP A 436 23.58 -17.57 -12.21
N LEU A 437 24.05 -17.42 -10.96
CA LEU A 437 24.66 -18.50 -10.19
C LEU A 437 23.70 -19.65 -9.92
N ALA A 438 22.43 -19.36 -9.60
CA ALA A 438 21.41 -20.36 -9.41
C ALA A 438 21.14 -21.16 -10.70
N TYR A 439 21.13 -20.47 -11.84
CA TYR A 439 21.03 -21.11 -13.16
C TYR A 439 22.26 -22.00 -13.47
N LEU A 440 23.48 -21.52 -13.20
CA LEU A 440 24.70 -22.32 -13.39
C LEU A 440 24.74 -23.55 -12.49
N ALA A 441 24.24 -23.46 -11.28
CA ALA A 441 24.11 -24.57 -10.35
C ALA A 441 23.02 -25.59 -10.77
N GLY A 442 22.30 -25.36 -11.88
CA GLY A 442 21.22 -26.22 -12.35
C GLY A 442 19.97 -26.25 -11.44
N LEU A 443 19.87 -25.26 -10.54
CA LEU A 443 18.79 -25.21 -9.54
C LEU A 443 17.52 -24.56 -10.10
N PRO A 444 16.34 -24.91 -9.59
CA PRO A 444 15.10 -24.22 -9.95
C PRO A 444 15.09 -22.80 -9.38
N PRO A 445 14.41 -21.83 -10.04
CA PRO A 445 14.51 -20.43 -9.66
C PRO A 445 13.79 -20.10 -8.33
N ILE A 446 14.48 -19.34 -7.49
CA ILE A 446 13.89 -18.61 -6.35
C ILE A 446 14.27 -17.13 -6.48
N ARG A 447 13.59 -16.28 -5.74
CA ARG A 447 14.03 -14.89 -5.60
C ARG A 447 15.18 -14.82 -4.59
N LEU A 448 16.08 -13.86 -4.73
CA LEU A 448 17.15 -13.64 -3.73
C LEU A 448 16.57 -13.48 -2.30
N HIS A 449 15.38 -12.84 -2.17
CA HIS A 449 14.72 -12.71 -0.88
C HIS A 449 14.22 -14.05 -0.31
N ASP A 450 13.97 -15.04 -1.17
CA ASP A 450 13.53 -16.36 -0.75
C ASP A 450 14.66 -17.17 -0.07
N LEU A 451 15.94 -16.82 -0.28
CA LEU A 451 17.04 -17.34 0.55
C LEU A 451 16.85 -17.01 2.04
N ARG A 452 16.30 -15.84 2.35
CA ARG A 452 15.98 -15.48 3.73
C ARG A 452 14.83 -16.34 4.28
N HIS A 453 13.86 -16.70 3.44
CA HIS A 453 12.83 -17.68 3.82
C HIS A 453 13.47 -19.06 4.04
N GLY A 454 14.40 -19.46 3.18
CA GLY A 454 15.21 -20.67 3.35
C GLY A 454 16.00 -20.68 4.64
N ALA A 455 16.70 -19.58 4.96
CA ALA A 455 17.46 -19.44 6.20
C ALA A 455 16.59 -19.66 7.46
N ALA A 456 15.38 -19.09 7.48
CA ALA A 456 14.44 -19.32 8.56
C ALA A 456 14.00 -20.78 8.67
N SER A 457 13.66 -21.39 7.53
CA SER A 457 13.28 -22.82 7.50
C SER A 457 14.43 -23.73 7.94
N LEU A 458 15.68 -23.40 7.55
CA LEU A 458 16.88 -24.14 7.97
C LEU A 458 17.15 -24.02 9.47
N MET A 459 17.02 -22.80 10.05
CA MET A 459 17.16 -22.59 11.49
C MET A 459 16.11 -23.39 12.29
N LEU A 460 14.86 -23.37 11.87
CA LEU A 460 13.78 -24.13 12.48
C LEU A 460 14.01 -25.64 12.35
N ALA A 461 14.45 -26.11 11.20
CA ALA A 461 14.81 -27.50 10.95
C ALA A 461 15.97 -27.97 11.84
N ALA A 462 16.90 -27.07 12.17
CA ALA A 462 17.99 -27.30 13.09
C ALA A 462 17.57 -27.23 14.58
N GLY A 463 16.28 -27.04 14.88
CA GLY A 463 15.76 -26.98 16.25
C GLY A 463 15.97 -25.63 16.95
N VAL A 464 16.31 -24.58 16.20
CA VAL A 464 16.46 -23.23 16.78
C VAL A 464 15.08 -22.69 17.18
N GLU A 465 14.98 -22.19 18.40
CA GLU A 465 13.73 -21.62 18.91
C GLU A 465 13.19 -20.50 18.02
N MET A 466 11.88 -20.47 17.85
CA MET A 466 11.18 -19.49 17.01
C MET A 466 11.55 -18.03 17.37
N LYS A 467 11.76 -17.74 18.66
CA LYS A 467 12.14 -16.40 19.11
C LYS A 467 13.52 -16.00 18.61
N VAL A 468 14.48 -16.90 18.68
CA VAL A 468 15.86 -16.69 18.20
C VAL A 468 15.86 -16.49 16.68
N VAL A 469 15.05 -17.28 15.94
CA VAL A 469 14.86 -17.10 14.50
C VAL A 469 14.28 -15.71 14.19
N GLN A 470 13.26 -15.29 14.95
CA GLN A 470 12.64 -13.97 14.80
C GLN A 470 13.64 -12.83 15.04
N GLU A 471 14.42 -12.90 16.09
CA GLU A 471 15.46 -11.90 16.43
C GLU A 471 16.56 -11.87 15.39
N THR A 472 17.07 -13.03 14.96
CA THR A 472 18.09 -13.14 13.91
C THR A 472 17.62 -12.48 12.61
N LEU A 473 16.37 -12.71 12.25
CA LEU A 473 15.78 -12.12 11.05
C LEU A 473 15.37 -10.64 11.24
N GLY A 474 15.16 -10.16 12.47
CA GLY A 474 14.63 -8.81 12.74
C GLY A 474 13.19 -8.67 12.23
N HIS A 475 12.31 -9.58 12.65
CA HIS A 475 10.86 -9.50 12.43
C HIS A 475 10.18 -8.88 13.65
N THR A 476 9.26 -7.94 13.40
CA THR A 476 8.53 -7.23 14.46
C THR A 476 7.43 -8.09 15.11
N SER A 477 7.07 -9.23 14.50
CA SER A 477 5.97 -10.09 14.94
C SER A 477 6.33 -11.56 14.75
N SER A 478 6.07 -12.37 15.79
CA SER A 478 6.23 -13.84 15.77
C SER A 478 5.21 -14.51 14.84
N SER A 479 3.98 -13.99 14.78
CA SER A 479 2.94 -14.50 13.88
C SER A 479 3.38 -14.44 12.42
N PHE A 480 4.08 -13.37 12.01
CA PHE A 480 4.62 -13.27 10.65
C PHE A 480 5.65 -14.38 10.37
N THR A 481 6.48 -14.72 11.36
CA THR A 481 7.46 -15.80 11.24
C THR A 481 6.75 -17.17 11.16
N ALA A 482 5.79 -17.43 12.03
CA ALA A 482 5.01 -18.67 12.04
C ALA A 482 4.22 -18.87 10.74
N ASP A 483 3.44 -17.87 10.31
CA ASP A 483 2.61 -17.94 9.09
C ASP A 483 3.43 -18.12 7.79
N THR A 484 4.67 -17.62 7.78
CA THR A 484 5.50 -17.63 6.57
C THR A 484 6.36 -18.89 6.48
N TYR A 485 6.73 -19.50 7.62
CA TYR A 485 7.72 -20.58 7.66
C TYR A 485 7.13 -21.94 8.07
N THR A 486 5.81 -22.10 8.02
CA THR A 486 5.12 -23.38 8.18
C THR A 486 5.40 -24.39 7.04
N SER A 487 6.18 -24.00 6.02
CA SER A 487 6.70 -24.94 5.02
C SER A 487 7.81 -25.78 5.64
N VAL A 488 7.41 -26.83 6.28
CA VAL A 488 8.35 -27.80 6.87
C VAL A 488 9.02 -28.55 5.72
N PHE A 489 10.35 -28.69 5.77
CA PHE A 489 11.04 -29.60 4.87
C PHE A 489 10.47 -31.01 5.09
N PRO A 490 10.25 -31.81 4.02
CA PRO A 490 9.72 -33.17 4.16
C PRO A 490 10.51 -34.01 5.18
N GLU A 491 11.82 -33.90 5.20
CA GLU A 491 12.72 -34.60 6.13
C GLU A 491 12.45 -34.20 7.58
N VAL A 492 12.13 -32.94 7.85
CA VAL A 492 11.81 -32.44 9.20
C VAL A 492 10.45 -32.95 9.65
N ALA A 493 9.47 -33.00 8.74
CA ALA A 493 8.17 -33.56 9.04
C ALA A 493 8.26 -35.06 9.37
N MET A 494 9.05 -35.82 8.60
CA MET A 494 9.32 -37.22 8.88
C MET A 494 10.03 -37.42 10.22
N ALA A 495 11.10 -36.66 10.48
CA ALA A 495 11.81 -36.74 11.75
C ALA A 495 10.94 -36.36 12.97
N ALA A 496 10.01 -35.41 12.79
CA ALA A 496 9.04 -35.05 13.83
C ALA A 496 8.03 -36.17 14.07
N ALA A 497 7.56 -36.82 13.01
CA ALA A 497 6.67 -37.98 13.12
C ALA A 497 7.35 -39.15 13.87
N GLU A 498 8.60 -39.48 13.50
CA GLU A 498 9.40 -40.51 14.19
C GLU A 498 9.62 -40.18 15.68
N LYS A 499 9.99 -38.92 15.99
CA LYS A 499 10.12 -38.49 17.39
C LYS A 499 8.81 -38.59 18.15
N THR A 500 7.68 -38.30 17.52
CA THR A 500 6.37 -38.41 18.17
C THR A 500 6.02 -39.87 18.43
N ALA A 501 6.31 -40.76 17.48
CA ALA A 501 6.13 -42.20 17.67
C ALA A 501 7.03 -42.76 18.75
N ALA A 502 8.31 -42.34 18.81
CA ALA A 502 9.26 -42.76 19.84
C ALA A 502 8.83 -42.38 21.26
N LEU A 503 8.12 -41.25 21.47
CA LEU A 503 7.59 -40.88 22.76
C LEU A 503 6.56 -41.89 23.30
N LEU A 504 5.74 -42.47 22.42
CA LEU A 504 4.75 -43.48 22.80
C LEU A 504 5.42 -44.83 23.15
N LEU A 505 6.48 -45.18 22.42
CA LEU A 505 7.23 -46.42 22.64
C LEU A 505 8.09 -46.34 23.89
N ALA A 506 8.63 -45.17 24.26
CA ALA A 506 9.41 -44.98 25.48
C ALA A 506 8.55 -45.09 26.76
N GLU A 507 7.25 -44.79 26.71
CA GLU A 507 6.33 -45.02 27.86
C GLU A 507 6.01 -46.50 28.05
N GLU A 508 6.16 -47.38 27.06
CA GLU A 508 5.98 -48.83 27.20
C GLU A 508 7.22 -49.50 27.83
N GLU A 509 8.43 -49.04 27.53
CA GLU A 509 9.67 -49.57 28.13
C GLU A 509 9.82 -49.27 29.63
N ASP A 510 9.30 -48.14 30.12
CA ASP A 510 9.33 -47.79 31.55
C ASP A 510 8.27 -48.55 32.38
N GLN A 511 7.32 -49.27 31.75
CA GLN A 511 6.32 -50.09 32.44
C GLN A 511 6.70 -51.58 32.55
N GLU A 512 7.71 -52.06 31.81
CA GLU A 512 8.27 -53.39 31.98
C GLU A 512 9.48 -53.43 32.94
N GLY A 513 9.35 -52.87 34.11
CA GLY A 513 10.22 -53.17 35.24
C GLY A 513 9.95 -54.60 35.71
N PRO A 514 10.97 -55.41 36.14
CA PRO A 514 10.78 -56.79 36.52
C PRO A 514 9.81 -56.86 37.70
N GLY A 515 8.60 -57.33 37.40
CA GLY A 515 7.59 -57.63 38.42
C GLY A 515 8.14 -58.71 39.38
N GLU A 516 8.48 -58.29 40.61
CA GLU A 516 8.87 -59.15 41.70
C GLU A 516 7.66 -60.03 42.06
N VAL A 517 7.73 -61.28 41.67
CA VAL A 517 6.72 -62.31 42.01
C VAL A 517 6.89 -62.66 43.46
N ILE A 518 6.06 -62.05 44.31
CA ILE A 518 5.99 -62.49 45.76
C ILE A 518 5.17 -63.76 45.84
N PRO A 519 5.74 -64.89 46.24
CA PRO A 519 4.97 -66.13 46.39
C PRO A 519 4.08 -66.03 47.67
N LEU A 520 2.77 -66.14 47.48
CA LEU A 520 1.81 -66.36 48.56
C LEU A 520 2.08 -67.72 49.22
N ARG A 521 2.65 -67.72 50.41
CA ARG A 521 2.66 -68.91 51.28
C ARG A 521 1.26 -69.11 51.86
N ALA A 522 0.80 -70.39 51.76
CA ALA A 522 -0.39 -70.94 52.41
C ALA A 522 -0.37 -70.94 53.88
#